data_4b2d8668fd1f2e49202eea7e5b78687c
#
_entry.id   4b2d8668fd1f2e49202eea7e5b78687c
#
_cell.length_a   1.000
_cell.length_b   1.000
_cell.length_c   1.000
_cell.angle_alpha   90.00
_cell.angle_beta   90.00
_cell.angle_gamma   90.00
#
_symmetry.space_group_name_H-M   'P 1'
#
loop_
_entity.id
_entity.type
_entity.pdbx_description
1 polymer ?
#
loop_
_entity_poly.entity_id
_entity_poly.type
_entity_poly.pdbx_seq_one_letter_code
_entity_poly.pdbx_strand_id
1 'polypeptide(L)'
;GTPPELYEKPQTAFIAEFLGEVNRLTGKVEQRSGNQITVSLASAGTFQCVSDLPGPENQNVTCYVRPEKLFFDTDRPQTEPVNVLQGTLLGIQFFGSHTRYQIELTDGQTLTLSIQHRKSRSLQYSIGDSVRVLFAVSDVFIPTKK
;
A
#
# COMPACT_ATOMS: atom_id res chain seq x y z
N GLY A 1 22.58 2.85 6.33
CA GLY A 1 22.12 3.90 5.46
C GLY A 1 21.83 5.19 6.18
N THR A 2 21.53 6.21 5.45
CA THR A 2 21.13 7.48 6.03
C THR A 2 19.69 7.40 6.51
N PRO A 3 19.30 8.27 7.46
CA PRO A 3 17.89 8.23 7.91
C PRO A 3 16.86 8.33 6.80
N PRO A 4 17.01 9.18 5.77
CA PRO A 4 16.00 9.17 4.70
C PRO A 4 15.89 7.85 3.96
N GLU A 5 17.01 7.18 3.74
CA GLU A 5 16.96 5.87 3.07
C GLU A 5 16.21 4.86 3.90
N LEU A 6 16.47 4.85 5.20
CA LEU A 6 15.80 3.90 6.07
C LEU A 6 14.31 4.17 6.14
N TYR A 7 13.94 5.43 6.11
CA TYR A 7 12.53 5.77 6.18
C TYR A 7 11.79 5.36 4.91
N GLU A 8 12.37 5.62 3.75
CA GLU A 8 11.65 5.40 2.50
C GLU A 8 11.65 3.94 2.08
N LYS A 9 12.76 3.25 2.25
CA LYS A 9 12.86 1.85 1.85
C LYS A 9 13.57 1.05 2.91
N PRO A 10 12.89 0.77 4.01
CA PRO A 10 13.51 0.01 5.10
C PRO A 10 13.97 -1.35 4.63
N GLN A 11 15.08 -1.79 5.18
CA GLN A 11 15.68 -3.06 4.77
C GLN A 11 15.00 -4.26 5.40
N THR A 12 14.42 -4.09 6.57
CA THR A 12 13.78 -5.19 7.27
C THR A 12 12.42 -4.76 7.78
N ALA A 13 11.58 -5.74 8.12
CA ALA A 13 10.27 -5.45 8.67
C ALA A 13 10.38 -4.68 9.98
N PHE A 14 11.41 -4.99 10.79
CA PHE A 14 11.61 -4.28 12.03
C PHE A 14 11.84 -2.80 11.78
N ILE A 15 12.70 -2.49 10.81
CA ILE A 15 13.00 -1.10 10.51
C ILE A 15 11.76 -0.41 9.94
N ALA A 16 10.99 -1.10 9.11
CA ALA A 16 9.78 -0.52 8.55
C ALA A 16 8.80 -0.11 9.64
N GLU A 17 8.62 -0.97 10.62
CA GLU A 17 7.69 -0.67 11.69
C GLU A 17 8.23 0.39 12.64
N PHE A 18 9.53 0.37 12.85
CA PHE A 18 10.15 1.32 13.76
C PHE A 18 10.12 2.75 13.22
N LEU A 19 10.30 2.91 11.93
CA LEU A 19 10.41 4.23 11.33
C LEU A 19 9.07 4.88 11.02
N GLY A 20 7.98 4.24 11.39
CA GLY A 20 6.70 4.86 11.20
C GLY A 20 5.66 3.88 10.73
N GLU A 21 4.47 4.41 10.59
CA GLU A 21 3.35 3.58 10.22
C GLU A 21 3.50 3.08 8.80
N VAL A 22 3.09 1.85 8.59
CA VAL A 22 3.19 1.23 7.29
C VAL A 22 2.04 0.24 7.14
N ASN A 23 1.52 0.12 5.93
CA ASN A 23 0.53 -0.90 5.62
C ASN A 23 1.25 -2.19 5.28
N ARG A 24 0.71 -3.30 5.75
CA ARG A 24 1.22 -4.62 5.42
C ARG A 24 0.18 -5.37 4.61
N LEU A 25 0.61 -5.91 3.49
CA LEU A 25 -0.25 -6.73 2.65
C LEU A 25 0.43 -8.07 2.46
N THR A 26 -0.22 -9.11 2.92
CA THR A 26 0.31 -10.46 2.82
C THR A 26 -0.42 -11.20 1.70
N GLY A 27 0.34 -11.73 0.78
CA GLY A 27 -0.23 -12.45 -0.34
C GLY A 27 0.71 -13.51 -0.83
N LYS A 28 0.45 -14.00 -2.02
CA LYS A 28 1.23 -15.08 -2.60
C LYS A 28 1.81 -14.62 -3.92
N VAL A 29 3.08 -14.90 -4.15
CA VAL A 29 3.71 -14.54 -5.41
C VAL A 29 3.10 -15.41 -6.50
N GLU A 30 2.41 -14.77 -7.42
CA GLU A 30 1.73 -15.46 -8.49
C GLU A 30 2.60 -15.60 -9.72
N GLN A 31 3.42 -14.61 -9.99
CA GLN A 31 4.22 -14.56 -11.19
C GLN A 31 5.42 -13.66 -10.97
N ARG A 32 6.51 -13.99 -11.62
CA ARG A 32 7.72 -13.17 -11.55
C ARG A 32 8.26 -12.99 -12.96
N SER A 33 8.62 -11.75 -13.27
CA SER A 33 9.24 -11.41 -14.54
C SER A 33 10.43 -10.49 -14.24
N GLY A 34 11.64 -11.06 -14.25
CA GLY A 34 12.78 -10.30 -13.82
C GLY A 34 12.69 -9.93 -12.35
N ASN A 35 12.78 -8.65 -12.06
CA ASN A 35 12.63 -8.17 -10.70
C ASN A 35 11.20 -7.67 -10.38
N GLN A 36 10.27 -7.86 -11.30
CA GLN A 36 8.89 -7.47 -11.07
C GLN A 36 8.08 -8.70 -10.70
N ILE A 37 7.34 -8.61 -9.61
CA ILE A 37 6.52 -9.72 -9.17
C ILE A 37 5.07 -9.29 -9.08
N THR A 38 4.19 -10.25 -9.29
CA THR A 38 2.75 -10.07 -9.13
C THR A 38 2.34 -10.85 -7.89
N VAL A 39 1.68 -10.17 -6.97
CA VAL A 39 1.26 -10.74 -5.71
C VAL A 39 -0.26 -10.87 -5.72
N SER A 40 -0.75 -12.03 -5.36
CA SER A 40 -2.17 -12.32 -5.33
C SER A 40 -2.70 -12.17 -3.90
N LEU A 41 -3.77 -11.41 -3.75
CA LEU A 41 -4.45 -11.22 -2.48
C LEU A 41 -5.79 -11.96 -2.45
N ALA A 42 -5.84 -13.11 -3.11
CA ALA A 42 -7.05 -13.91 -3.18
C ALA A 42 -8.19 -13.08 -3.76
N SER A 43 -9.30 -12.96 -3.05
CA SER A 43 -10.47 -12.27 -3.59
C SER A 43 -10.26 -10.77 -3.74
N ALA A 44 -9.24 -10.20 -3.12
CA ALA A 44 -9.00 -8.77 -3.21
C ALA A 44 -8.28 -8.36 -4.50
N GLY A 45 -7.78 -9.32 -5.27
CA GLY A 45 -7.14 -9.02 -6.54
C GLY A 45 -5.63 -9.21 -6.47
N THR A 46 -4.93 -8.56 -7.38
CA THR A 46 -3.48 -8.67 -7.47
C THR A 46 -2.86 -7.29 -7.52
N PHE A 47 -1.59 -7.23 -7.14
CA PHE A 47 -0.81 -6.00 -7.32
C PHE A 47 0.60 -6.38 -7.71
N GLN A 48 1.33 -5.40 -8.24
CA GLN A 48 2.69 -5.60 -8.72
C GLN A 48 3.66 -4.77 -7.90
N CYS A 49 4.86 -5.30 -7.72
CA CYS A 49 5.93 -4.57 -7.07
C CYS A 49 7.26 -5.05 -7.62
N VAL A 50 8.31 -4.34 -7.26
CA VAL A 50 9.66 -4.66 -7.70
C VAL A 50 10.42 -5.26 -6.53
N SER A 51 11.05 -6.40 -6.76
CA SER A 51 11.83 -7.05 -5.71
C SER A 51 12.95 -7.85 -6.34
N ASP A 52 14.14 -7.67 -5.79
CA ASP A 52 15.30 -8.47 -6.19
C ASP A 52 15.47 -9.71 -5.34
N LEU A 53 14.60 -9.92 -4.37
CA LEU A 53 14.71 -11.08 -3.51
C LEU A 53 14.42 -12.34 -4.31
N PRO A 54 15.28 -13.37 -4.17
CA PRO A 54 15.00 -14.63 -4.84
C PRO A 54 13.86 -15.36 -4.16
N GLY A 55 13.24 -16.24 -4.90
CA GLY A 55 12.21 -17.05 -4.33
C GLY A 55 11.33 -17.62 -5.41
N PRO A 56 10.79 -18.80 -5.18
CA PRO A 56 9.90 -19.42 -6.16
C PRO A 56 8.54 -18.76 -6.14
N GLU A 57 7.82 -18.97 -7.21
CA GLU A 57 6.42 -18.58 -7.26
C GLU A 57 5.62 -19.39 -6.25
N ASN A 58 4.44 -18.90 -5.93
CA ASN A 58 3.54 -19.53 -4.96
C ASN A 58 4.03 -19.42 -3.51
N GLN A 59 5.01 -18.58 -3.27
CA GLN A 59 5.51 -18.37 -1.93
C GLN A 59 4.78 -17.17 -1.32
N ASN A 60 4.48 -17.29 -0.03
CA ASN A 60 3.87 -16.18 0.68
C ASN A 60 4.86 -15.05 0.86
N VAL A 61 4.36 -13.83 0.76
CA VAL A 61 5.20 -12.66 0.87
C VAL A 61 4.42 -11.56 1.59
N THR A 62 5.13 -10.76 2.37
CA THR A 62 4.54 -9.60 3.03
C THR A 62 5.15 -8.36 2.41
N CYS A 63 4.28 -7.50 1.90
CA CYS A 63 4.68 -6.27 1.23
C CYS A 63 4.25 -5.09 2.06
N TYR A 64 4.97 -4.00 1.94
CA TYR A 64 4.74 -2.80 2.74
C TYR A 64 4.55 -1.60 1.83
N VAL A 65 3.63 -0.73 2.24
CA VAL A 65 3.43 0.54 1.55
C VAL A 65 2.99 1.58 2.60
N ARG A 66 3.53 2.78 2.49
CA ARG A 66 3.23 3.83 3.45
C ARG A 66 1.82 4.40 3.23
N PRO A 67 1.13 4.79 4.30
CA PRO A 67 -0.23 5.32 4.15
C PRO A 67 -0.32 6.55 3.24
N GLU A 68 0.69 7.41 3.27
CA GLU A 68 0.67 8.63 2.46
C GLU A 68 0.98 8.35 0.99
N LYS A 69 1.36 7.14 0.65
CA LYS A 69 1.60 6.76 -0.74
C LYS A 69 0.36 6.15 -1.39
N LEU A 70 -0.69 5.96 -0.62
CA LEU A 70 -1.96 5.50 -1.16
C LEU A 70 -2.83 6.69 -1.52
N PHE A 71 -3.66 6.52 -2.53
CA PHE A 71 -4.59 7.57 -2.88
C PHE A 71 -5.85 6.95 -3.47
N PHE A 72 -6.93 7.74 -3.49
CA PHE A 72 -8.18 7.28 -4.07
C PHE A 72 -8.15 7.51 -5.57
N ASP A 73 -9.03 6.79 -6.26
CA ASP A 73 -9.10 6.83 -7.71
C ASP A 73 -9.25 8.24 -8.24
N THR A 74 -10.00 9.09 -7.55
CA THR A 74 -10.23 10.46 -7.99
C THR A 74 -8.99 11.33 -7.91
N ASP A 75 -7.97 10.91 -7.16
CA ASP A 75 -6.73 11.68 -7.01
C ASP A 75 -5.57 11.05 -7.75
N ARG A 76 -5.87 10.27 -8.74
CA ARG A 76 -4.89 9.46 -9.44
C ARG A 76 -3.81 10.30 -10.12
N PRO A 77 -2.53 9.99 -9.87
CA PRO A 77 -1.46 10.66 -10.62
C PRO A 77 -1.45 10.19 -12.07
N GLN A 78 -0.87 11.01 -12.92
CA GLN A 78 -0.92 10.78 -14.35
C GLN A 78 0.27 10.03 -14.92
N THR A 79 1.32 9.87 -14.15
CA THR A 79 2.61 9.59 -14.76
C THR A 79 3.22 8.24 -14.46
N GLU A 80 2.69 7.49 -13.52
CA GLU A 80 3.32 6.23 -13.13
C GLU A 80 2.35 5.07 -13.22
N PRO A 81 2.88 3.86 -13.47
CA PRO A 81 2.03 2.68 -13.35
C PRO A 81 1.55 2.52 -11.91
N VAL A 82 0.28 2.27 -11.77
CA VAL A 82 -0.31 2.14 -10.44
C VAL A 82 -1.01 0.80 -10.31
N ASN A 83 -1.06 0.35 -9.06
CA ASN A 83 -1.88 -0.78 -8.67
C ASN A 83 -3.23 -0.26 -8.22
N VAL A 84 -4.26 -1.09 -8.39
CA VAL A 84 -5.61 -0.75 -7.96
C VAL A 84 -6.15 -1.89 -7.12
N LEU A 85 -6.57 -1.58 -5.90
CA LEU A 85 -7.23 -2.54 -5.04
C LEU A 85 -8.58 -1.98 -4.64
N GLN A 86 -9.54 -2.86 -4.52
CA GLN A 86 -10.90 -2.45 -4.21
C GLN A 86 -11.25 -2.85 -2.79
N GLY A 87 -11.93 -1.97 -2.08
CA GLY A 87 -12.32 -2.25 -0.71
C GLY A 87 -13.51 -1.42 -0.29
N THR A 88 -13.78 -1.49 1.00
CA THR A 88 -14.90 -0.77 1.62
C THR A 88 -14.35 0.17 2.67
N LEU A 89 -14.83 1.39 2.66
CA LEU A 89 -14.40 2.39 3.62
C LEU A 89 -15.01 2.09 4.99
N LEU A 90 -14.14 1.83 5.97
CA LEU A 90 -14.59 1.47 7.32
C LEU A 90 -14.60 2.66 8.27
N GLY A 91 -13.69 3.58 8.12
CA GLY A 91 -13.58 4.67 9.06
C GLY A 91 -12.85 5.86 8.51
N ILE A 92 -13.10 7.00 9.12
CA ILE A 92 -12.50 8.26 8.74
C ILE A 92 -12.12 8.98 10.02
N GLN A 93 -10.87 9.41 10.12
CA GLN A 93 -10.39 10.16 11.27
C GLN A 93 -9.76 11.46 10.80
N PHE A 94 -10.20 12.55 11.39
CA PHE A 94 -9.69 13.87 11.04
C PHE A 94 -8.63 14.29 12.06
N PHE A 95 -7.49 14.70 11.54
CA PHE A 95 -6.43 15.29 12.35
C PHE A 95 -6.20 16.70 11.82
N GLY A 96 -5.47 17.47 12.56
CA GLY A 96 -5.26 18.86 12.14
C GLY A 96 -4.59 18.96 10.78
N SER A 97 -3.65 18.08 10.49
CA SER A 97 -2.85 18.19 9.27
C SER A 97 -3.28 17.24 8.18
N HIS A 98 -4.05 16.21 8.53
CA HIS A 98 -4.39 15.19 7.52
C HIS A 98 -5.63 14.43 7.95
N THR A 99 -6.16 13.65 7.02
CA THR A 99 -7.29 12.76 7.26
C THR A 99 -6.83 11.34 6.98
N ARG A 100 -7.20 10.43 7.87
CA ARG A 100 -6.86 9.02 7.74
C ARG A 100 -8.13 8.24 7.45
N TYR A 101 -8.00 7.33 6.49
CA TYR A 101 -9.12 6.48 6.06
C TYR A 101 -8.74 5.03 6.31
N GLN A 102 -9.67 4.28 6.88
CA GLN A 102 -9.50 2.85 7.09
C GLN A 102 -10.32 2.11 6.05
N ILE A 103 -9.66 1.24 5.29
CA ILE A 103 -10.30 0.53 4.18
C ILE A 103 -10.10 -0.96 4.37
N GLU A 104 -11.17 -1.72 4.23
CA GLU A 104 -11.10 -3.17 4.31
C GLU A 104 -11.17 -3.75 2.91
N LEU A 105 -10.17 -4.54 2.55
CA LEU A 105 -10.16 -5.25 1.28
C LEU A 105 -11.06 -6.47 1.35
N THR A 106 -11.40 -7.01 0.20
CA THR A 106 -12.35 -8.12 0.16
C THR A 106 -11.82 -9.38 0.80
N ASP A 107 -10.51 -9.49 0.98
CA ASP A 107 -9.94 -10.66 1.68
C ASP A 107 -9.78 -10.43 3.18
N GLY A 108 -10.29 -9.31 3.69
CA GLY A 108 -10.27 -9.04 5.12
C GLY A 108 -9.08 -8.22 5.61
N GLN A 109 -8.09 -8.00 4.78
CA GLN A 109 -6.97 -7.16 5.17
C GLN A 109 -7.39 -5.70 5.15
N THR A 110 -6.76 -4.89 6.00
CA THR A 110 -7.11 -3.49 6.10
C THR A 110 -5.94 -2.62 5.69
N LEU A 111 -6.27 -1.46 5.15
CA LEU A 111 -5.30 -0.45 4.75
C LEU A 111 -5.63 0.87 5.41
N THR A 112 -4.59 1.62 5.73
CA THR A 112 -4.72 3.01 6.17
C THR A 112 -4.21 3.90 5.05
N LEU A 113 -5.04 4.84 4.64
CA LEU A 113 -4.71 5.82 3.62
C LEU A 113 -4.71 7.19 4.28
N SER A 114 -3.66 7.96 4.05
CA SER A 114 -3.49 9.25 4.70
C SER A 114 -3.39 10.34 3.64
N ILE A 115 -4.26 11.34 3.74
CA ILE A 115 -4.27 12.46 2.82
C ILE A 115 -4.04 13.74 3.58
N GLN A 116 -3.04 14.51 3.16
CA GLN A 116 -2.76 15.77 3.79
C GLN A 116 -3.72 16.84 3.32
N HIS A 117 -4.03 17.74 4.23
CA HIS A 117 -4.94 18.84 3.92
C HIS A 117 -4.16 19.95 3.23
N ARG A 118 -4.25 20.01 1.93
CA ARG A 118 -3.61 21.08 1.21
C ARG A 118 -4.57 22.17 0.86
N LYS A 119 -5.75 21.77 0.46
CA LYS A 119 -6.80 22.72 0.10
C LYS A 119 -8.08 22.15 0.63
N SER A 120 -9.04 23.00 0.83
CA SER A 120 -10.32 22.49 1.26
C SER A 120 -10.91 21.70 0.11
N ARG A 121 -11.09 20.45 0.36
CA ARG A 121 -11.65 19.52 -0.59
C ARG A 121 -12.74 18.78 0.12
N SER A 122 -13.91 18.82 -0.44
CA SER A 122 -14.98 18.08 0.22
C SER A 122 -14.69 16.61 0.17
N LEU A 123 -15.03 15.97 1.25
CA LEU A 123 -14.91 14.55 1.34
C LEU A 123 -15.94 13.92 0.42
N GLN A 124 -15.49 13.04 -0.43
CA GLN A 124 -16.37 12.43 -1.42
C GLN A 124 -16.87 11.06 -1.02
N TYR A 125 -16.35 10.51 0.06
CA TYR A 125 -16.68 9.14 0.44
C TYR A 125 -17.27 9.10 1.82
N SER A 126 -18.16 8.15 2.03
CA SER A 126 -18.80 7.90 3.32
C SER A 126 -18.48 6.50 3.78
N ILE A 127 -18.54 6.28 5.08
CA ILE A 127 -18.33 4.95 5.63
C ILE A 127 -19.33 3.99 5.00
N GLY A 128 -18.81 2.85 4.54
CA GLY A 128 -19.60 1.85 3.85
C GLY A 128 -19.47 1.91 2.35
N ASP A 129 -18.91 2.99 1.82
CA ASP A 129 -18.75 3.11 0.37
C ASP A 129 -17.72 2.14 -0.16
N SER A 130 -17.95 1.70 -1.39
CA SER A 130 -16.96 0.95 -2.14
C SER A 130 -15.95 1.92 -2.71
N VAL A 131 -14.66 1.67 -2.48
CA VAL A 131 -13.62 2.59 -2.91
C VAL A 131 -12.52 1.83 -3.63
N ARG A 132 -11.80 2.54 -4.47
CA ARG A 132 -10.60 2.01 -5.12
C ARG A 132 -9.39 2.73 -4.55
N VAL A 133 -8.43 1.95 -4.11
CA VAL A 133 -7.18 2.45 -3.55
C VAL A 133 -6.09 2.20 -4.55
N LEU A 134 -5.34 3.24 -4.87
CA LEU A 134 -4.27 3.17 -5.85
C LEU A 134 -2.94 3.44 -5.18
N PHE A 135 -1.91 2.78 -5.68
CA PHE A 135 -0.55 3.05 -5.22
C PHE A 135 0.43 2.66 -6.32
N ALA A 136 1.51 3.40 -6.42
CA ALA A 136 2.49 3.17 -7.48
C ALA A 136 3.22 1.86 -7.25
N VAL A 137 3.55 1.19 -8.32
CA VAL A 137 4.32 -0.06 -8.26
C VAL A 137 5.63 0.17 -7.50
N SER A 138 6.25 1.32 -7.69
CA SER A 138 7.54 1.62 -7.07
C SER A 138 7.44 1.96 -5.59
N ASP A 139 6.24 2.18 -5.07
CA ASP A 139 6.06 2.54 -3.66
C ASP A 139 5.82 1.33 -2.76
N VAL A 140 5.77 0.15 -3.34
CA VAL A 140 5.63 -1.09 -2.58
C VAL A 140 7.01 -1.66 -2.37
N PHE A 141 7.31 -2.08 -1.14
CA PHE A 141 8.61 -2.67 -0.89
C PHE A 141 8.47 -3.93 -0.05
N ILE A 142 9.43 -4.82 -0.23
CA ILE A 142 9.53 -6.06 0.51
C ILE A 142 10.85 -6.01 1.25
N PRO A 143 10.84 -5.91 2.60
CA PRO A 143 12.10 -5.82 3.34
C PRO A 143 12.89 -7.10 3.20
N THR A 144 14.21 -6.99 3.23
CA THR A 144 15.03 -8.17 3.30
C THR A 144 14.80 -8.88 4.62
N LYS A 145 14.94 -10.19 4.54
CA LYS A 145 14.72 -10.97 5.69
C LYS A 145 15.73 -10.75 6.73
N LYS A 146 15.42 -10.79 7.89
CA LYS A 146 16.25 -10.69 8.91
C LYS A 146 16.58 -10.39 9.60
#